data_8796ec451ca2ed96bf1708fbb5ffc25f
#
_entry.id   8796ec451ca2ed96bf1708fbb5ffc25f
#
_cell.length_a   1.000
_cell.length_b   1.000
_cell.length_c   1.000
_cell.angle_alpha   90.00
_cell.angle_beta   90.00
_cell.angle_gamma   90.00
#
_symmetry.space_group_name_H-M   'P 1'
#
loop_
_entity.id
_entity.type
_entity.pdbx_description
1 polymer ?
#
loop_
_entity_poly.entity_id
_entity_poly.type
_entity_poly.pdbx_seq_one_letter_code
_entity_poly.pdbx_strand_id
1 'polypeptide(L)'
;MTAMAANAGRYPVSAQCGILGVPRSTCCAMRPRADAPKAPGPVEPDVPAAHEASRGRYGSRKTKAAPARSGKTVGRRRICRIMGENGLSSACGRKRFEAHPGKPNEADAPDIAARGFRGRAPRTHVRSDLAYARVGGGWSCVCPPIGLHNRETAGHSAGPRKDADLAGSAFATPDFPISGIEVSHTGRGGEFDNAKIGCPLDAFDARRSLSEKGRPYDNAVDESANKMPKAEFAYRESFADTRESQVELSDCVHWHNNLRIHSTLGYMSPVEFRKAGLAL
;
A
#
# COMPACT_ATOMS: atom_id res chain seq x y z
N MET A 1 6.38 40.14 17.68
CA MET A 1 5.15 39.56 18.31
C MET A 1 5.21 39.61 19.83
N THR A 2 6.32 39.25 20.45
CA THR A 2 6.47 39.30 21.94
C THR A 2 6.18 40.69 22.52
N ALA A 3 6.68 41.77 21.88
CA ALA A 3 6.42 43.15 22.28
C ALA A 3 4.95 43.54 22.18
N MET A 4 4.19 43.04 21.20
CA MET A 4 2.77 43.31 21.05
C MET A 4 1.94 42.54 22.10
N ALA A 5 2.32 41.32 22.42
CA ALA A 5 1.66 40.53 23.46
C ALA A 5 1.89 41.14 24.84
N ALA A 6 3.09 41.58 25.14
CA ALA A 6 3.44 42.24 26.40
C ALA A 6 2.70 43.57 26.62
N ASN A 7 2.25 44.24 25.57
CA ASN A 7 1.56 45.52 25.60
C ASN A 7 0.06 45.44 25.25
N ALA A 8 -0.49 44.24 25.11
CA ALA A 8 -1.86 44.02 24.63
C ALA A 8 -2.96 44.64 25.51
N GLY A 9 -2.72 44.77 26.81
CA GLY A 9 -3.66 45.44 27.75
C GLY A 9 -3.42 46.95 27.92
N ARG A 10 -2.29 47.44 27.43
CA ARG A 10 -1.85 48.83 27.69
C ARG A 10 -2.14 49.78 26.53
N TYR A 11 -2.05 49.27 25.29
CA TYR A 11 -2.25 50.08 24.09
C TYR A 11 -3.17 49.35 23.08
N PRO A 12 -4.03 50.10 22.34
CA PRO A 12 -4.86 49.52 21.30
C PRO A 12 -3.99 48.83 20.21
N VAL A 13 -4.45 47.67 19.70
CA VAL A 13 -3.74 46.91 18.64
C VAL A 13 -3.46 47.77 17.40
N SER A 14 -4.38 48.72 17.07
CA SER A 14 -4.21 49.64 15.96
C SER A 14 -3.00 50.57 16.15
N ALA A 15 -2.81 51.13 17.36
CA ALA A 15 -1.66 51.98 17.66
C ALA A 15 -0.33 51.17 17.62
N GLN A 16 -0.32 49.97 18.18
CA GLN A 16 0.83 49.10 18.15
C GLN A 16 1.22 48.70 16.72
N CYS A 17 0.24 48.42 15.84
CA CYS A 17 0.44 48.12 14.44
C CYS A 17 1.04 49.32 13.68
N GLY A 18 0.56 50.53 13.95
CA GLY A 18 1.06 51.77 13.35
C GLY A 18 2.52 52.03 13.73
N ILE A 19 2.87 51.89 15.00
CA ILE A 19 4.24 52.12 15.51
C ILE A 19 5.22 51.08 14.94
N LEU A 20 4.79 49.80 14.84
CA LEU A 20 5.65 48.70 14.38
C LEU A 20 5.65 48.51 12.86
N GLY A 21 4.88 49.31 12.12
CA GLY A 21 4.78 49.17 10.66
C GLY A 21 4.21 47.84 10.18
N VAL A 22 3.41 47.13 11.00
CA VAL A 22 2.89 45.79 10.70
C VAL A 22 1.38 45.89 10.37
N PRO A 23 0.92 45.30 9.27
CA PRO A 23 -0.50 45.29 8.93
C PRO A 23 -1.35 44.64 10.03
N ARG A 24 -2.49 45.27 10.35
CA ARG A 24 -3.41 44.79 11.40
C ARG A 24 -3.89 43.33 11.13
N SER A 25 -4.08 42.96 9.87
CA SER A 25 -4.43 41.61 9.47
C SER A 25 -3.37 40.59 9.88
N THR A 26 -2.07 40.92 9.71
CA THR A 26 -0.95 40.09 10.15
C THR A 26 -0.95 39.91 11.65
N CYS A 27 -1.18 40.98 12.41
CA CYS A 27 -1.26 40.94 13.87
C CYS A 27 -2.42 40.08 14.36
N CYS A 28 -3.60 40.22 13.74
CA CYS A 28 -4.76 39.39 14.05
C CYS A 28 -4.59 37.92 13.71
N ALA A 29 -3.90 37.60 12.57
CA ALA A 29 -3.60 36.24 12.17
C ALA A 29 -2.57 35.55 13.10
N MET A 30 -1.67 36.34 13.68
CA MET A 30 -0.59 35.86 14.56
C MET A 30 -0.95 35.86 16.05
N ARG A 31 -2.12 36.46 16.44
CA ARG A 31 -2.62 36.29 17.81
C ARG A 31 -2.84 34.79 18.07
N PRO A 32 -2.31 34.23 19.17
CA PRO A 32 -2.74 32.92 19.63
C PRO A 32 -4.27 33.01 19.75
N ARG A 33 -5.01 32.31 18.93
CA ARG A 33 -6.42 32.07 19.20
C ARG A 33 -6.45 31.44 20.58
N ALA A 34 -7.10 32.09 21.54
CA ALA A 34 -7.28 31.49 22.85
C ALA A 34 -7.71 30.04 22.63
N ASP A 35 -6.95 29.09 23.18
CA ASP A 35 -7.19 27.67 23.11
C ASP A 35 -8.47 27.32 23.90
N ALA A 36 -9.62 27.81 23.42
CA ALA A 36 -10.86 27.20 23.79
C ALA A 36 -10.85 25.82 23.16
N PRO A 37 -10.96 24.75 23.96
CA PRO A 37 -11.05 23.41 23.42
C PRO A 37 -12.23 23.39 22.44
N LYS A 38 -11.92 23.34 21.13
CA LYS A 38 -12.96 23.22 20.12
C LYS A 38 -13.65 21.89 20.38
N ALA A 39 -14.97 21.95 20.58
CA ALA A 39 -15.79 20.77 20.67
C ALA A 39 -15.41 19.80 19.52
N PRO A 40 -15.18 18.53 19.80
CA PRO A 40 -14.82 17.56 18.78
C PRO A 40 -15.87 17.59 17.67
N GLY A 41 -15.43 17.78 16.44
CA GLY A 41 -16.35 17.81 15.31
C GLY A 41 -16.80 16.38 14.96
N PRO A 42 -17.91 16.23 14.22
CA PRO A 42 -18.57 14.93 13.97
C PRO A 42 -17.69 13.86 13.32
N VAL A 43 -16.53 14.22 12.81
CA VAL A 43 -15.58 13.30 12.12
C VAL A 43 -14.34 13.01 12.97
N GLU A 44 -14.17 13.68 14.12
CA GLU A 44 -12.97 13.46 14.95
C GLU A 44 -12.83 12.01 15.43
N PRO A 45 -13.88 11.30 15.88
CA PRO A 45 -13.78 9.89 16.26
C PRO A 45 -13.58 8.94 15.05
N ASP A 46 -14.03 9.33 13.85
CA ASP A 46 -13.90 8.47 12.66
C ASP A 46 -12.45 8.37 12.17
N VAL A 47 -11.59 9.34 12.48
CA VAL A 47 -10.19 9.37 12.01
C VAL A 47 -9.34 8.32 12.73
N PRO A 48 -9.32 8.24 14.07
CA PRO A 48 -8.66 7.13 14.77
C PRO A 48 -9.27 5.79 14.41
N ALA A 49 -10.60 5.65 14.34
CA ALA A 49 -11.27 4.41 13.98
C ALA A 49 -10.86 3.92 12.57
N ALA A 50 -10.82 4.80 11.57
CA ALA A 50 -10.36 4.45 10.22
C ALA A 50 -8.87 4.06 10.18
N HIS A 51 -8.04 4.69 11.01
CA HIS A 51 -6.63 4.35 11.12
C HIS A 51 -6.44 2.99 11.79
N GLU A 52 -7.16 2.71 12.85
CA GLU A 52 -7.14 1.42 13.56
C GLU A 52 -7.66 0.29 12.67
N ALA A 53 -8.83 0.46 12.02
CA ALA A 53 -9.37 -0.50 11.06
C ALA A 53 -8.41 -0.80 9.90
N SER A 54 -7.52 0.16 9.57
CA SER A 54 -6.45 -0.05 8.61
C SER A 54 -5.21 -0.74 9.20
N ARG A 55 -5.24 -1.13 10.47
CA ARG A 55 -4.07 -1.66 11.19
C ARG A 55 -2.88 -0.68 11.16
N GLY A 56 -3.16 0.63 11.28
CA GLY A 56 -2.13 1.67 11.21
C GLY A 56 -1.53 1.90 9.82
N ARG A 57 -2.12 1.34 8.76
CA ARG A 57 -1.55 1.40 7.40
C ARG A 57 -1.98 2.62 6.59
N TYR A 58 -3.09 3.27 6.95
CA TYR A 58 -3.58 4.42 6.20
C TYR A 58 -2.86 5.71 6.58
N GLY A 59 -2.37 6.43 5.57
CA GLY A 59 -1.99 7.82 5.69
C GLY A 59 -3.18 8.74 5.40
N SER A 60 -3.01 10.05 5.57
CA SER A 60 -4.06 11.06 5.53
C SER A 60 -5.01 11.01 4.31
N ARG A 61 -4.54 10.52 3.14
CA ARG A 61 -5.39 10.40 1.95
C ARG A 61 -6.43 9.29 2.10
N LYS A 62 -6.01 8.10 2.53
CA LYS A 62 -6.92 6.96 2.75
C LYS A 62 -7.78 7.16 4.00
N THR A 63 -7.21 7.71 5.07
CA THR A 63 -7.94 8.07 6.29
C THR A 63 -9.04 9.11 6.01
N LYS A 64 -8.83 10.03 5.03
CA LYS A 64 -9.90 10.91 4.54
C LYS A 64 -10.96 10.17 3.76
N ALA A 65 -10.55 9.23 2.91
CA ALA A 65 -11.46 8.53 2.00
C ALA A 65 -12.38 7.53 2.75
N ALA A 66 -11.92 6.92 3.83
CA ALA A 66 -12.70 5.94 4.58
C ALA A 66 -14.01 6.52 5.15
N PRO A 67 -14.04 7.64 5.91
CA PRO A 67 -15.29 8.27 6.34
C PRO A 67 -16.12 8.83 5.18
N ALA A 68 -15.47 9.27 4.08
CA ALA A 68 -16.19 9.79 2.92
C ALA A 68 -17.08 8.73 2.25
N ARG A 69 -16.74 7.45 2.34
CA ARG A 69 -17.58 6.32 1.90
C ARG A 69 -18.89 6.19 2.69
N SER A 70 -18.91 6.71 3.91
CA SER A 70 -20.10 6.80 4.78
C SER A 70 -20.76 8.19 4.71
N GLY A 71 -20.48 8.99 3.67
CA GLY A 71 -21.05 10.31 3.45
C GLY A 71 -20.44 11.45 4.29
N LYS A 72 -19.40 11.18 5.09
CA LYS A 72 -18.77 12.19 5.94
C LYS A 72 -17.56 12.84 5.24
N THR A 73 -17.75 14.03 4.67
CA THR A 73 -16.69 14.73 3.93
C THR A 73 -15.90 15.68 4.83
N VAL A 74 -14.58 15.56 4.82
CA VAL A 74 -13.65 16.39 5.61
C VAL A 74 -12.43 16.80 4.78
N GLY A 75 -11.97 18.03 4.98
CA GLY A 75 -10.76 18.53 4.34
C GLY A 75 -9.50 17.83 4.84
N ARG A 76 -8.56 17.53 3.93
CA ARG A 76 -7.29 16.81 4.26
C ARG A 76 -6.48 17.49 5.37
N ARG A 77 -6.46 18.84 5.41
CA ARG A 77 -5.76 19.57 6.49
C ARG A 77 -6.29 19.20 7.88
N ARG A 78 -7.63 19.07 8.02
CA ARG A 78 -8.24 18.66 9.29
C ARG A 78 -7.87 17.23 9.64
N ILE A 79 -7.91 16.29 8.67
CA ILE A 79 -7.45 14.93 8.88
C ILE A 79 -6.00 14.87 9.36
N CYS A 80 -5.08 15.61 8.70
CA CYS A 80 -3.68 15.67 9.13
C CYS A 80 -3.52 16.21 10.54
N ARG A 81 -4.31 17.24 10.94
CA ARG A 81 -4.31 17.79 12.28
C ARG A 81 -4.75 16.75 13.31
N ILE A 82 -5.89 16.09 13.08
CA ILE A 82 -6.44 15.06 13.98
C ILE A 82 -5.46 13.89 14.10
N MET A 83 -4.86 13.44 12.99
CA MET A 83 -3.84 12.40 13.01
C MET A 83 -2.63 12.82 13.86
N GLY A 84 -2.16 14.07 13.71
CA GLY A 84 -1.05 14.62 14.50
C GLY A 84 -1.36 14.71 15.98
N GLU A 85 -2.55 15.22 16.34
CA GLU A 85 -3.01 15.34 17.73
C GLU A 85 -3.16 13.98 18.43
N ASN A 86 -3.48 12.93 17.68
CA ASN A 86 -3.59 11.55 18.18
C ASN A 86 -2.32 10.72 17.97
N GLY A 87 -1.21 11.31 17.52
CA GLY A 87 0.04 10.58 17.27
C GLY A 87 -0.04 9.52 16.16
N LEU A 88 -1.04 9.61 15.27
CA LEU A 88 -1.28 8.62 14.22
C LEU A 88 -0.38 8.85 13.01
N SER A 89 0.44 7.88 12.67
CA SER A 89 1.30 7.91 11.49
C SER A 89 1.08 6.68 10.60
N SER A 90 1.22 6.86 9.29
CA SER A 90 1.16 5.71 8.38
C SER A 90 2.38 4.83 8.55
N ALA A 91 2.12 3.57 8.73
CA ALA A 91 3.16 2.56 8.80
C ALA A 91 3.93 2.36 7.46
N CYS A 92 3.35 2.78 6.34
CA CYS A 92 3.99 2.77 5.03
C CYS A 92 4.87 4.02 4.83
N GLY A 93 5.80 4.30 5.76
CA GLY A 93 6.83 5.31 5.58
C GLY A 93 7.71 5.00 4.36
N ARG A 94 8.23 6.05 3.69
CA ARG A 94 9.19 5.87 2.61
C ARG A 94 10.48 5.28 3.19
N LYS A 95 10.73 3.99 3.00
CA LYS A 95 12.08 3.44 3.15
C LYS A 95 12.95 3.94 2.01
N ARG A 96 14.19 4.29 2.31
CA ARG A 96 15.19 4.63 1.29
C ARG A 96 15.42 3.38 0.43
N PHE A 97 15.41 3.56 -0.89
CA PHE A 97 15.73 2.47 -1.82
C PHE A 97 17.19 2.11 -1.64
N GLU A 98 17.47 0.84 -1.33
CA GLU A 98 18.80 0.26 -1.35
C GLU A 98 18.85 -0.72 -2.52
N ALA A 99 19.71 -0.43 -3.50
CA ALA A 99 19.90 -1.31 -4.64
C ALA A 99 20.66 -2.56 -4.19
N HIS A 100 20.05 -3.73 -4.35
CA HIS A 100 20.74 -5.00 -4.16
C HIS A 100 21.28 -5.48 -5.52
N PRO A 101 22.60 -5.63 -5.67
CA PRO A 101 23.17 -6.20 -6.88
C PRO A 101 22.83 -7.69 -6.94
N GLY A 102 21.87 -8.07 -7.78
CA GLY A 102 21.55 -9.44 -8.13
C GLY A 102 22.18 -9.77 -9.50
N LYS A 103 22.63 -11.02 -9.70
CA LYS A 103 22.98 -11.50 -11.05
C LYS A 103 21.67 -11.64 -11.83
N PRO A 104 21.48 -10.94 -12.97
CA PRO A 104 20.29 -11.12 -13.79
C PRO A 104 20.28 -12.49 -14.42
N ASN A 105 19.13 -13.17 -14.39
CA ASN A 105 18.93 -14.36 -15.18
C ASN A 105 18.89 -14.00 -16.68
N GLU A 106 19.56 -14.76 -17.51
CA GLU A 106 19.66 -14.55 -18.96
C GLU A 106 18.52 -15.18 -19.77
N ALA A 107 17.51 -15.76 -19.10
CA ALA A 107 16.36 -16.38 -19.77
C ALA A 107 15.72 -15.46 -20.82
N ASP A 108 15.41 -16.01 -21.98
CA ASP A 108 14.99 -15.29 -23.19
C ASP A 108 13.46 -15.23 -23.34
N ALA A 109 12.74 -15.03 -22.23
CA ALA A 109 11.29 -14.83 -22.29
C ALA A 109 10.96 -13.32 -22.46
N PRO A 110 10.03 -13.00 -23.38
CA PRO A 110 9.67 -11.61 -23.68
C PRO A 110 8.91 -10.96 -22.52
N ASP A 111 9.00 -9.64 -22.41
CA ASP A 111 8.10 -8.86 -21.56
C ASP A 111 6.75 -8.66 -22.27
N ILE A 112 5.85 -9.61 -22.12
CA ILE A 112 4.49 -9.57 -22.70
C ILE A 112 3.62 -8.55 -21.97
N ALA A 113 3.90 -8.25 -20.70
CA ALA A 113 3.16 -7.28 -19.93
C ALA A 113 3.41 -5.85 -20.44
N ALA A 114 4.63 -5.56 -20.97
CA ALA A 114 5.01 -4.35 -21.70
C ALA A 114 4.32 -3.06 -21.20
N ARG A 115 4.25 -2.86 -19.87
CA ARG A 115 3.52 -1.75 -19.20
C ARG A 115 2.01 -1.70 -19.46
N GLY A 116 1.43 -2.67 -20.17
CA GLY A 116 0.01 -2.77 -20.49
C GLY A 116 -0.81 -3.31 -19.31
N PHE A 117 -0.83 -2.57 -18.18
CA PHE A 117 -1.55 -2.98 -16.96
C PHE A 117 -3.02 -2.56 -16.94
N ARG A 118 -3.52 -1.94 -18.01
CA ARG A 118 -4.91 -1.47 -18.12
C ARG A 118 -5.69 -2.30 -19.14
N GLY A 119 -7.01 -2.34 -18.98
CA GLY A 119 -7.90 -3.01 -19.92
C GLY A 119 -7.81 -4.54 -19.92
N ARG A 120 -7.21 -5.16 -18.90
CA ARG A 120 -7.14 -6.63 -18.77
C ARG A 120 -8.42 -7.16 -18.12
N ALA A 121 -8.81 -8.37 -18.51
CA ALA A 121 -9.92 -9.04 -17.83
C ALA A 121 -9.52 -9.47 -16.40
N PRO A 122 -10.48 -9.57 -15.47
CA PRO A 122 -10.21 -10.05 -14.13
C PRO A 122 -9.57 -11.43 -14.14
N ARG A 123 -8.53 -11.64 -13.32
CA ARG A 123 -7.90 -12.95 -13.09
C ARG A 123 -7.14 -13.54 -14.28
N THR A 124 -7.02 -12.82 -15.41
CA THR A 124 -6.30 -13.31 -16.60
C THR A 124 -4.81 -13.02 -16.59
N HIS A 125 -4.40 -11.94 -15.97
CA HIS A 125 -3.01 -11.51 -15.91
C HIS A 125 -2.59 -11.40 -14.47
N VAL A 126 -1.65 -12.23 -14.06
CA VAL A 126 -1.10 -12.23 -12.70
C VAL A 126 0.38 -11.88 -12.72
N ARG A 127 0.82 -11.28 -11.65
CA ARG A 127 2.20 -10.99 -11.39
C ARG A 127 2.63 -11.55 -10.06
N SER A 128 3.80 -12.19 -10.04
CA SER A 128 4.40 -12.73 -8.81
C SER A 128 5.78 -12.15 -8.57
N ASP A 129 6.08 -11.89 -7.32
CA ASP A 129 7.40 -11.51 -6.82
C ASP A 129 7.56 -12.09 -5.42
N LEU A 130 8.80 -12.25 -4.98
CA LEU A 130 9.10 -12.75 -3.64
C LEU A 130 9.42 -11.62 -2.68
N ALA A 131 8.96 -11.79 -1.45
CA ALA A 131 9.32 -10.97 -0.31
C ALA A 131 9.89 -11.84 0.82
N TYR A 132 10.66 -11.23 1.72
CA TYR A 132 11.21 -11.90 2.88
C TYR A 132 10.60 -11.34 4.15
N ALA A 133 10.06 -12.20 5.00
CA ALA A 133 9.55 -11.87 6.32
C ALA A 133 10.47 -12.46 7.41
N ARG A 134 10.61 -11.79 8.53
CA ARG A 134 11.37 -12.31 9.66
C ARG A 134 10.56 -13.36 10.41
N VAL A 135 11.18 -14.52 10.68
CA VAL A 135 10.57 -15.64 11.40
C VAL A 135 11.57 -16.20 12.40
N GLY A 136 11.27 -16.05 13.68
CA GLY A 136 12.21 -16.46 14.73
C GLY A 136 13.60 -15.83 14.55
N GLY A 137 14.65 -16.66 14.51
CA GLY A 137 16.01 -16.23 14.21
C GLY A 137 16.39 -16.20 12.73
N GLY A 138 15.43 -16.44 11.81
CA GLY A 138 15.67 -16.59 10.37
C GLY A 138 14.72 -15.77 9.49
N TRP A 139 14.49 -16.28 8.27
CA TRP A 139 13.67 -15.65 7.25
C TRP A 139 12.68 -16.65 6.67
N SER A 140 11.48 -16.20 6.39
CA SER A 140 10.50 -16.88 5.56
C SER A 140 10.35 -16.12 4.24
N CYS A 141 10.22 -16.85 3.15
CA CYS A 141 9.91 -16.30 1.84
C CYS A 141 8.39 -16.26 1.65
N VAL A 142 7.87 -15.21 1.04
CA VAL A 142 6.45 -14.99 0.78
C VAL A 142 6.26 -14.75 -0.71
N CYS A 143 5.31 -15.47 -1.33
CA CYS A 143 4.98 -15.36 -2.75
C CYS A 143 3.49 -15.05 -2.92
N PRO A 144 3.08 -13.80 -3.11
CA PRO A 144 1.71 -13.42 -3.42
C PRO A 144 1.55 -13.12 -4.92
N PRO A 145 0.97 -13.98 -5.75
CA PRO A 145 0.49 -13.62 -7.08
C PRO A 145 -0.58 -12.52 -7.01
N ILE A 146 -0.40 -11.44 -7.73
CA ILE A 146 -1.30 -10.27 -7.74
C ILE A 146 -1.89 -10.08 -9.13
N GLY A 147 -3.22 -10.01 -9.22
CA GLY A 147 -3.94 -9.73 -10.45
C GLY A 147 -3.71 -8.30 -10.94
N LEU A 148 -3.40 -8.13 -12.21
CA LEU A 148 -3.09 -6.82 -12.79
C LEU A 148 -4.35 -5.97 -13.02
N HIS A 149 -5.51 -6.59 -13.19
CA HIS A 149 -6.78 -5.90 -13.42
C HIS A 149 -7.22 -5.01 -12.24
N ASN A 150 -7.22 -5.56 -11.03
CA ASN A 150 -7.82 -4.91 -9.86
C ASN A 150 -6.93 -4.95 -8.61
N ARG A 151 -5.68 -5.38 -8.72
CA ARG A 151 -4.73 -5.53 -7.62
C ARG A 151 -5.13 -6.57 -6.56
N GLU A 152 -6.07 -7.45 -6.89
CA GLU A 152 -6.45 -8.58 -6.04
C GLU A 152 -5.27 -9.55 -5.90
N THR A 153 -4.96 -9.95 -4.68
CA THR A 153 -3.99 -11.03 -4.46
C THR A 153 -4.68 -12.33 -4.81
N ALA A 154 -4.25 -12.94 -5.91
CA ALA A 154 -4.89 -14.12 -6.50
C ALA A 154 -4.62 -15.39 -5.70
N GLY A 155 -3.45 -15.49 -5.08
CA GLY A 155 -3.04 -16.60 -4.24
C GLY A 155 -1.91 -16.18 -3.32
N HIS A 156 -1.44 -17.05 -2.45
CA HIS A 156 -0.32 -16.74 -1.56
C HIS A 156 0.33 -18.02 -1.00
N SER A 157 1.61 -17.92 -0.70
CA SER A 157 2.33 -18.95 0.03
C SER A 157 3.42 -18.32 0.90
N ALA A 158 3.79 -18.99 1.98
CA ALA A 158 4.95 -18.65 2.79
C ALA A 158 5.72 -19.93 3.14
N GLY A 159 7.05 -19.87 3.14
CA GLY A 159 7.90 -21.01 3.42
C GLY A 159 9.35 -20.63 3.68
N PRO A 160 10.15 -21.57 4.23
CA PRO A 160 11.52 -21.28 4.65
C PRO A 160 12.51 -21.16 3.47
N ARG A 161 12.14 -21.59 2.28
CA ARG A 161 13.01 -21.60 1.11
C ARG A 161 12.43 -20.82 -0.04
N LYS A 162 13.32 -20.13 -0.76
CA LYS A 162 13.04 -19.44 -2.00
C LYS A 162 13.19 -20.42 -3.15
N ASP A 163 12.16 -21.20 -3.44
CA ASP A 163 12.20 -22.24 -4.47
C ASP A 163 10.89 -22.29 -5.29
N ALA A 164 10.90 -23.17 -6.29
CA ALA A 164 9.77 -23.37 -7.17
C ALA A 164 8.54 -23.98 -6.46
N ASP A 165 8.76 -24.75 -5.41
CA ASP A 165 7.67 -25.35 -4.65
C ASP A 165 6.88 -24.30 -3.89
N LEU A 166 7.58 -23.28 -3.36
CA LEU A 166 6.93 -22.10 -2.78
C LEU A 166 6.09 -21.34 -3.80
N ALA A 167 6.65 -21.05 -4.97
CA ALA A 167 5.95 -20.35 -6.04
C ALA A 167 4.75 -21.17 -6.55
N GLY A 168 4.92 -22.47 -6.77
CA GLY A 168 3.85 -23.40 -7.17
C GLY A 168 2.72 -23.47 -6.13
N SER A 169 3.07 -23.51 -4.85
CA SER A 169 2.09 -23.51 -3.76
C SER A 169 1.23 -22.22 -3.76
N ALA A 170 1.80 -21.07 -4.13
CA ALA A 170 1.04 -19.84 -4.24
C ALA A 170 -0.02 -19.89 -5.35
N PHE A 171 0.23 -20.63 -6.43
CA PHE A 171 -0.74 -20.87 -7.49
C PHE A 171 -1.75 -21.97 -7.15
N ALA A 172 -1.55 -22.72 -6.10
CA ALA A 172 -2.50 -23.73 -5.61
C ALA A 172 -3.53 -23.17 -4.63
N THR A 173 -3.42 -21.91 -4.19
CA THR A 173 -4.31 -21.27 -3.21
C THR A 173 -5.42 -20.36 -3.78
N PRO A 174 -5.50 -20.01 -5.09
CA PRO A 174 -6.59 -19.21 -5.63
C PRO A 174 -7.97 -19.83 -5.39
N ASP A 175 -8.97 -18.97 -5.17
CA ASP A 175 -10.39 -19.34 -5.09
C ASP A 175 -11.07 -19.42 -6.46
N PHE A 176 -10.29 -19.42 -7.55
CA PHE A 176 -10.76 -19.50 -8.93
C PHE A 176 -9.88 -20.45 -9.75
N PRO A 177 -10.39 -20.98 -10.89
CA PRO A 177 -9.60 -21.85 -11.75
C PRO A 177 -8.36 -21.15 -12.32
N ILE A 178 -7.18 -21.71 -12.10
CA ILE A 178 -5.92 -21.19 -12.63
C ILE A 178 -5.85 -21.27 -14.17
N SER A 179 -6.66 -22.12 -14.78
CA SER A 179 -6.86 -22.19 -16.24
C SER A 179 -7.37 -20.88 -16.87
N GLY A 180 -7.87 -19.95 -16.08
CA GLY A 180 -8.22 -18.61 -16.54
C GLY A 180 -7.04 -17.63 -16.63
N ILE A 181 -5.85 -18.03 -16.16
CA ILE A 181 -4.65 -17.20 -16.22
C ILE A 181 -4.03 -17.28 -17.61
N GLU A 182 -4.08 -16.21 -18.37
CA GLU A 182 -3.49 -16.08 -19.71
C GLU A 182 -2.01 -15.70 -19.67
N VAL A 183 -1.60 -14.88 -18.68
CA VAL A 183 -0.24 -14.39 -18.55
C VAL A 183 0.21 -14.42 -17.10
N SER A 184 1.35 -15.07 -16.85
CA SER A 184 2.06 -15.02 -15.57
C SER A 184 3.35 -14.21 -15.73
N HIS A 185 3.35 -12.99 -15.18
CA HIS A 185 4.49 -12.09 -15.18
C HIS A 185 5.30 -12.22 -13.90
N THR A 186 6.62 -12.43 -14.03
CA THR A 186 7.51 -12.60 -12.87
C THR A 186 8.81 -11.82 -13.04
N GLY A 187 9.53 -11.66 -11.92
CA GLY A 187 10.93 -11.27 -11.96
C GLY A 187 11.80 -12.35 -12.60
N ARG A 188 13.08 -12.03 -12.85
CA ARG A 188 14.08 -12.94 -13.42
C ARG A 188 14.78 -13.82 -12.38
N GLY A 189 14.10 -14.16 -11.28
CA GLY A 189 14.65 -15.05 -10.28
C GLY A 189 14.56 -16.52 -10.73
N GLY A 190 15.61 -17.33 -10.45
CA GLY A 190 15.63 -18.77 -10.81
C GLY A 190 14.51 -19.58 -10.16
N GLU A 191 13.89 -19.06 -9.11
CA GLU A 191 12.70 -19.64 -8.47
C GLU A 191 11.47 -19.65 -9.37
N PHE A 192 11.39 -18.74 -10.34
CA PHE A 192 10.31 -18.67 -11.33
C PHE A 192 10.73 -19.26 -12.68
N ASP A 193 12.02 -19.41 -12.92
CA ASP A 193 12.57 -19.93 -14.18
C ASP A 193 13.01 -21.38 -14.04
N ASN A 194 12.04 -22.27 -13.95
CA ASN A 194 12.26 -23.71 -13.85
C ASN A 194 11.05 -24.51 -14.34
N ALA A 195 11.24 -25.79 -14.62
CA ALA A 195 10.21 -26.68 -15.14
C ALA A 195 9.00 -26.85 -14.21
N LYS A 196 9.18 -26.79 -12.87
CA LYS A 196 8.07 -26.92 -11.92
C LYS A 196 7.06 -25.78 -12.04
N ILE A 197 7.49 -24.61 -12.49
CA ILE A 197 6.61 -23.47 -12.77
C ILE A 197 6.18 -23.48 -14.24
N GLY A 198 7.08 -23.81 -15.15
CA GLY A 198 6.78 -23.86 -16.59
C GLY A 198 5.72 -24.89 -16.93
N CYS A 199 5.89 -26.15 -16.52
CA CYS A 199 4.95 -27.22 -16.87
C CYS A 199 3.49 -26.95 -16.48
N PRO A 200 3.14 -26.46 -15.26
CA PRO A 200 1.77 -26.07 -14.96
C PRO A 200 1.26 -24.91 -15.81
N LEU A 201 2.09 -23.91 -16.08
CA LEU A 201 1.68 -22.77 -16.93
C LEU A 201 1.41 -23.24 -18.36
N ASP A 202 2.27 -24.10 -18.92
CA ASP A 202 2.10 -24.68 -20.25
C ASP A 202 0.85 -25.57 -20.31
N ALA A 203 0.58 -26.36 -19.26
CA ALA A 203 -0.62 -27.21 -19.17
C ALA A 203 -1.94 -26.41 -19.17
N PHE A 204 -1.92 -25.15 -18.73
CA PHE A 204 -3.04 -24.24 -18.75
C PHE A 204 -2.96 -23.18 -19.85
N ASP A 205 -2.03 -23.34 -20.81
CA ASP A 205 -1.80 -22.37 -21.90
C ASP A 205 -1.50 -20.94 -21.43
N ALA A 206 -0.93 -20.82 -20.24
CA ALA A 206 -0.59 -19.53 -19.62
C ALA A 206 0.82 -19.09 -20.08
N ARG A 207 0.90 -17.97 -20.77
CA ARG A 207 2.17 -17.43 -21.28
C ARG A 207 3.03 -16.86 -20.16
N ARG A 208 4.30 -17.20 -20.17
CA ARG A 208 5.31 -16.59 -19.29
C ARG A 208 5.71 -15.22 -19.81
N SER A 209 5.83 -14.28 -18.89
CA SER A 209 6.35 -12.93 -19.13
C SER A 209 7.40 -12.59 -18.09
N LEU A 210 8.56 -12.10 -18.51
CA LEU A 210 9.65 -11.70 -17.61
C LEU A 210 9.91 -10.21 -17.70
N SER A 211 10.22 -9.59 -16.57
CA SER A 211 10.60 -8.16 -16.51
C SER A 211 11.81 -7.87 -17.42
N GLU A 212 11.86 -6.68 -18.04
CA GLU A 212 12.97 -6.28 -18.92
C GLU A 212 14.30 -6.19 -18.17
N LYS A 213 15.41 -6.57 -18.83
CA LYS A 213 16.76 -6.54 -18.24
C LYS A 213 17.17 -5.08 -17.94
N GLY A 214 17.58 -4.81 -16.69
CA GLY A 214 18.26 -3.56 -16.34
C GLY A 214 17.40 -2.30 -16.28
N ARG A 215 16.07 -2.40 -16.34
CA ARG A 215 15.15 -1.25 -16.25
C ARG A 215 14.40 -1.21 -14.91
N PRO A 216 14.94 -0.55 -13.88
CA PRO A 216 14.25 -0.38 -12.59
C PRO A 216 12.98 0.49 -12.68
N TYR A 217 12.79 1.25 -13.76
CA TYR A 217 11.62 2.14 -13.94
C TYR A 217 10.34 1.42 -14.38
N ASP A 218 10.42 0.22 -14.93
CA ASP A 218 9.25 -0.64 -15.14
C ASP A 218 8.66 -1.09 -13.81
N ASN A 219 9.43 -0.88 -12.77
CA ASN A 219 9.15 -1.24 -11.39
C ASN A 219 8.19 -0.28 -10.65
N ALA A 220 7.84 0.91 -11.14
CA ALA A 220 7.03 1.86 -10.36
C ALA A 220 5.58 1.36 -10.16
N VAL A 221 5.00 0.72 -11.17
CA VAL A 221 3.70 0.02 -11.03
C VAL A 221 3.89 -1.24 -10.20
N ASP A 222 5.00 -1.90 -10.39
CA ASP A 222 5.48 -3.06 -9.67
C ASP A 222 5.72 -2.79 -8.20
N GLU A 223 6.39 -1.69 -7.87
CA GLU A 223 6.57 -1.23 -6.49
C GLU A 223 5.25 -0.93 -5.80
N SER A 224 4.27 -0.39 -6.53
CA SER A 224 2.95 -0.12 -5.95
C SER A 224 2.15 -1.40 -5.71
N ALA A 225 2.30 -2.43 -6.55
CA ALA A 225 1.69 -3.75 -6.37
C ALA A 225 2.39 -4.55 -5.25
N ASN A 226 3.73 -4.47 -5.20
CA ASN A 226 4.54 -5.15 -4.19
C ASN A 226 4.55 -4.46 -2.81
N LYS A 227 3.95 -3.30 -2.67
CA LYS A 227 3.86 -2.61 -1.37
C LYS A 227 3.15 -3.43 -0.30
N MET A 228 2.13 -4.18 -0.66
CA MET A 228 1.39 -4.99 0.31
C MET A 228 2.27 -6.09 0.88
N PRO A 229 2.83 -7.03 0.10
CA PRO A 229 3.63 -8.09 0.68
C PRO A 229 4.91 -7.59 1.34
N LYS A 230 5.55 -6.58 0.79
CA LYS A 230 6.84 -6.07 1.32
C LYS A 230 6.65 -5.09 2.47
N ALA A 231 5.91 -4.01 2.27
CA ALA A 231 5.82 -2.92 3.25
C ALA A 231 4.72 -3.09 4.29
N GLU A 232 3.65 -3.79 3.96
CA GLU A 232 2.48 -3.94 4.83
C GLU A 232 2.45 -5.28 5.58
N PHE A 233 3.24 -6.26 5.16
CA PHE A 233 3.40 -7.55 5.82
C PHE A 233 4.85 -7.82 6.21
N ALA A 234 5.73 -8.09 5.24
CA ALA A 234 7.05 -8.66 5.47
C ALA A 234 8.01 -7.78 6.31
N TYR A 235 7.92 -6.45 6.21
CA TYR A 235 8.85 -5.54 6.90
C TYR A 235 8.36 -5.04 8.26
N ARG A 236 7.18 -5.43 8.71
CA ARG A 236 6.57 -4.88 9.91
C ARG A 236 6.47 -5.85 11.05
N GLU A 237 6.38 -7.11 10.76
CA GLU A 237 6.09 -8.14 11.72
C GLU A 237 7.25 -9.14 11.77
N SER A 238 7.53 -9.64 12.94
CA SER A 238 8.39 -10.78 13.15
C SER A 238 7.51 -11.91 13.70
N PHE A 239 7.54 -13.05 13.04
CA PHE A 239 6.73 -14.20 13.39
C PHE A 239 7.54 -15.19 14.22
N ALA A 240 6.91 -15.91 15.11
CA ALA A 240 7.58 -16.92 15.93
C ALA A 240 8.07 -18.08 15.04
N ASP A 241 7.22 -18.53 14.12
CA ASP A 241 7.52 -19.62 13.20
C ASP A 241 6.88 -19.43 11.81
N THR A 242 7.19 -20.35 10.89
CA THR A 242 6.67 -20.34 9.52
C THR A 242 5.14 -20.53 9.49
N ARG A 243 4.57 -21.29 10.41
CA ARG A 243 3.13 -21.53 10.48
C ARG A 243 2.38 -20.26 10.86
N GLU A 244 2.87 -19.54 11.86
CA GLU A 244 2.32 -18.22 12.20
C GLU A 244 2.39 -17.27 11.02
N SER A 245 3.53 -17.20 10.32
CA SER A 245 3.67 -16.36 9.14
C SER A 245 2.69 -16.71 8.01
N GLN A 246 2.34 -17.99 7.83
CA GLN A 246 1.33 -18.43 6.87
C GLN A 246 -0.08 -17.98 7.25
N VAL A 247 -0.46 -18.14 8.52
CA VAL A 247 -1.77 -17.72 9.03
C VAL A 247 -1.94 -16.21 8.90
N GLU A 248 -0.95 -15.44 9.34
CA GLU A 248 -0.95 -13.98 9.27
C GLU A 248 -0.92 -13.46 7.83
N LEU A 249 -0.23 -14.18 6.92
CA LEU A 249 -0.27 -13.88 5.49
C LEU A 249 -1.68 -14.05 4.93
N SER A 250 -2.36 -15.14 5.27
CA SER A 250 -3.74 -15.40 4.83
C SER A 250 -4.69 -14.32 5.30
N ASP A 251 -4.59 -13.90 6.57
CA ASP A 251 -5.37 -12.80 7.13
C ASP A 251 -5.02 -11.45 6.46
N CYS A 252 -3.74 -11.20 6.21
CA CYS A 252 -3.29 -10.00 5.50
C CYS A 252 -3.83 -9.95 4.06
N VAL A 253 -3.84 -11.07 3.35
CA VAL A 253 -4.40 -11.20 2.00
C VAL A 253 -5.92 -11.00 2.03
N HIS A 254 -6.62 -11.60 2.98
CA HIS A 254 -8.05 -11.40 3.15
C HIS A 254 -8.38 -9.91 3.38
N TRP A 255 -7.67 -9.26 4.31
CA TRP A 255 -7.84 -7.84 4.57
C TRP A 255 -7.52 -6.98 3.33
N HIS A 256 -6.43 -7.30 2.60
CA HIS A 256 -6.05 -6.59 1.38
C HIS A 256 -7.14 -6.67 0.30
N ASN A 257 -7.66 -7.85 0.06
CA ASN A 257 -8.63 -8.09 -0.99
C ASN A 257 -10.00 -7.51 -0.68
N ASN A 258 -10.46 -7.61 0.57
CA ASN A 258 -11.85 -7.33 0.93
C ASN A 258 -12.05 -5.97 1.62
N LEU A 259 -11.06 -5.47 2.37
CA LEU A 259 -11.24 -4.31 3.24
C LEU A 259 -10.34 -3.12 2.90
N ARG A 260 -9.14 -3.39 2.38
CA ARG A 260 -8.16 -2.34 2.09
C ARG A 260 -8.57 -1.51 0.88
N ILE A 261 -8.77 -0.21 1.09
CA ILE A 261 -9.10 0.71 -0.01
C ILE A 261 -7.86 1.11 -0.82
N HIS A 262 -8.02 1.23 -2.14
CA HIS A 262 -6.97 1.59 -3.08
C HIS A 262 -7.32 2.87 -3.83
N SER A 263 -6.42 3.86 -3.84
CA SER A 263 -6.65 5.12 -4.55
C SER A 263 -6.80 4.92 -6.06
N THR A 264 -6.10 3.96 -6.65
CA THR A 264 -6.20 3.61 -8.07
C THR A 264 -7.52 2.93 -8.43
N LEU A 265 -8.21 2.36 -7.44
CA LEU A 265 -9.52 1.72 -7.60
C LEU A 265 -10.67 2.63 -7.10
N GLY A 266 -10.49 3.94 -7.12
CA GLY A 266 -11.51 4.87 -6.61
C GLY A 266 -11.79 4.74 -5.11
N TYR A 267 -10.80 4.31 -4.33
CA TYR A 267 -10.94 4.00 -2.91
C TYR A 267 -11.89 2.83 -2.61
N MET A 268 -12.03 1.90 -3.53
CA MET A 268 -12.64 0.57 -3.29
C MET A 268 -11.58 -0.45 -2.91
N SER A 269 -12.00 -1.56 -2.33
CA SER A 269 -11.16 -2.74 -2.21
C SER A 269 -11.08 -3.49 -3.55
N PRO A 270 -10.06 -4.35 -3.78
CA PRO A 270 -9.95 -5.15 -4.99
C PRO A 270 -11.21 -5.94 -5.34
N VAL A 271 -11.79 -6.62 -4.35
CA VAL A 271 -13.01 -7.42 -4.53
C VAL A 271 -14.23 -6.55 -4.82
N GLU A 272 -14.39 -5.41 -4.13
CA GLU A 272 -15.47 -4.45 -4.43
C GLU A 272 -15.37 -3.94 -5.88
N PHE A 273 -14.17 -3.55 -6.31
CA PHE A 273 -13.92 -3.07 -7.67
C PHE A 273 -14.30 -4.10 -8.73
N ARG A 274 -13.90 -5.36 -8.53
CA ARG A 274 -14.25 -6.48 -9.41
C ARG A 274 -15.75 -6.74 -9.43
N LYS A 275 -16.41 -6.79 -8.25
CA LYS A 275 -17.86 -7.01 -8.14
C LYS A 275 -18.68 -5.89 -8.77
N ALA A 276 -18.15 -4.67 -8.80
CA ALA A 276 -18.78 -3.53 -9.49
C ALA A 276 -18.61 -3.57 -11.02
N GLY A 277 -17.92 -4.56 -11.58
CA GLY A 277 -17.70 -4.68 -13.03
C GLY A 277 -16.80 -3.58 -13.60
N LEU A 278 -16.00 -2.91 -12.77
CA LEU A 278 -15.15 -1.81 -13.19
C LEU A 278 -13.84 -2.32 -13.79
N ALA A 279 -13.24 -1.53 -14.69
CA ALA A 279 -11.93 -1.78 -15.29
C ALA A 279 -10.98 -0.59 -15.03
N LEU A 280 -9.66 -0.90 -14.90
CA LEU A 280 -8.61 0.11 -14.75
C LEU A 280 -8.23 0.75 -16.10
#